data_6c9f5f9ce20e655a8be63e5f4053b1f4
#
_entry.id   6c9f5f9ce20e655a8be63e5f4053b1f4
#
_cell.length_a   1.000
_cell.length_b   1.000
_cell.length_c   1.000
_cell.angle_alpha   90.00
_cell.angle_beta   90.00
_cell.angle_gamma   90.00
#
_symmetry.space_group_name_H-M   'P 1'
#
loop_
_entity.id
_entity.type
_entity.pdbx_description
1 polymer ?
#
loop_
_entity_poly.entity_id
_entity_poly.type
_entity_poly.pdbx_seq_one_letter_code
_entity_poly.pdbx_strand_id
1 'polypeptide(L)'
;EDGKVVGVRTATHQEYAAKAVIVTTGTALRGEIIIGDLKYSSGPNHSLASINLADNLKELGLEIGRFKTGTPPRVKASSINYDVTEIQPGDETPNHFSYTSRDEDYVKDQVPCWLTYTNGTSHEIIQNNLHRAPMFTGVVKGVGPRYCPSIEDKIVRFADKERHQLFLEPEGRNTEEVYVQGLSTSLPEDVQRDLVHSIKGLENAEMMRTGYAIEYDMVLPHQLRATLETKKISGLFTAGQTNGTSGYEEAAGQGIIAGINAALKIQGKPELILKRSDGYIGVMIDDLVTKGTIEPYRLLTSRAEYRLILRHDNADMRLTEIGREVGLVDDERWARFEIKKNQFDNEMKRLDSIKLKPVKETNAKVEAMGFKPLTDAVTAKEFLRRPEVSYQDVVAFIGPAAEELDDKIIELIETEIKYEGYISKAMDQVAKMKRMEEKRIPANIDWDDIDSIATEARQKFKLINPETIGQASRISGVNPADISILMVYLEGKNRSISKNLENKAD
;
A
#
# COMPACT_ATOMS: atom_id res chain seq x y z
N GLU A 1 19.27 25.30 -3.91
CA GLU A 1 20.46 26.08 -3.53
C GLU A 1 21.12 25.40 -2.32
N ASP A 2 22.44 25.21 -2.33
CA ASP A 2 23.22 24.63 -1.22
C ASP A 2 22.65 23.31 -0.63
N GLY A 3 22.14 22.44 -1.48
CA GLY A 3 21.54 21.16 -1.06
C GLY A 3 20.16 21.27 -0.39
N LYS A 4 19.48 22.40 -0.54
CA LYS A 4 18.13 22.63 -0.04
C LYS A 4 17.19 23.10 -1.14
N VAL A 5 15.94 22.72 -1.02
CA VAL A 5 14.85 23.28 -1.83
C VAL A 5 14.59 24.71 -1.42
N VAL A 6 14.47 25.61 -2.39
CA VAL A 6 14.03 27.01 -2.21
C VAL A 6 12.77 27.33 -3.00
N GLY A 7 12.38 26.45 -3.92
CA GLY A 7 11.17 26.63 -4.74
C GLY A 7 11.18 25.74 -5.99
N VAL A 8 10.28 26.06 -6.90
CA VAL A 8 10.17 25.43 -8.23
C VAL A 8 10.08 26.49 -9.31
N ARG A 9 10.62 26.18 -10.50
CA ARG A 9 10.47 26.98 -11.72
C ARG A 9 9.69 26.17 -12.75
N THR A 10 8.63 26.76 -13.28
CA THR A 10 7.82 26.13 -14.34
C THR A 10 8.48 26.26 -15.71
N ALA A 11 7.98 25.50 -16.70
CA ALA A 11 8.40 25.61 -18.09
C ALA A 11 8.12 27.00 -18.70
N THR A 12 7.20 27.76 -18.14
CA THR A 12 6.88 29.16 -18.49
C THR A 12 7.77 30.17 -17.76
N HIS A 13 8.83 29.70 -17.10
CA HIS A 13 9.80 30.48 -16.32
C HIS A 13 9.23 31.21 -15.08
N GLN A 14 7.99 30.87 -14.68
CA GLN A 14 7.44 31.37 -13.42
C GLN A 14 8.10 30.65 -12.25
N GLU A 15 8.53 31.40 -11.23
CA GLU A 15 9.13 30.88 -10.01
C GLU A 15 8.15 30.93 -8.84
N TYR A 16 8.13 29.85 -8.06
CA TYR A 16 7.36 29.74 -6.83
C TYR A 16 8.32 29.39 -5.70
N ALA A 17 8.50 30.33 -4.76
CA ALA A 17 9.30 30.08 -3.56
C ALA A 17 8.58 29.07 -2.64
N ALA A 18 9.30 28.08 -2.15
CA ALA A 18 8.76 27.08 -1.25
C ALA A 18 9.83 26.56 -0.27
N LYS A 19 9.42 26.27 0.97
CA LYS A 19 10.29 25.69 1.99
C LYS A 19 10.43 24.16 1.85
N ALA A 20 9.46 23.52 1.18
CA ALA A 20 9.48 22.11 0.83
C ALA A 20 8.75 21.91 -0.49
N VAL A 21 9.16 20.87 -1.25
CA VAL A 21 8.55 20.46 -2.51
C VAL A 21 8.30 18.96 -2.47
N ILE A 22 7.10 18.54 -2.88
CA ILE A 22 6.73 17.13 -2.97
C ILE A 22 6.50 16.81 -4.45
N VAL A 23 7.30 15.91 -5.01
CA VAL A 23 7.20 15.46 -6.41
C VAL A 23 6.29 14.23 -6.49
N THR A 24 5.17 14.37 -7.22
CA THR A 24 4.14 13.34 -7.37
C THR A 24 3.75 13.16 -8.84
N THR A 25 4.72 13.14 -9.73
CA THR A 25 4.54 13.20 -11.18
C THR A 25 3.93 11.94 -11.79
N GLY A 26 3.84 10.85 -11.05
CA GLY A 26 3.31 9.59 -11.57
C GLY A 26 4.06 9.13 -12.83
N THR A 27 3.32 8.69 -13.84
CA THR A 27 3.89 8.24 -15.12
C THR A 27 4.26 9.38 -16.07
N ALA A 28 4.04 10.65 -15.69
CA ALA A 28 4.42 11.78 -16.54
C ALA A 28 5.93 12.09 -16.47
N LEU A 29 6.68 11.59 -15.45
CA LEU A 29 8.11 11.88 -15.33
C LEU A 29 8.88 11.22 -16.48
N ARG A 30 9.30 12.02 -17.47
CA ARG A 30 9.87 11.58 -18.75
C ARG A 30 9.02 10.47 -19.40
N GLY A 31 7.70 10.65 -19.37
CA GLY A 31 6.75 9.69 -19.92
C GLY A 31 6.90 9.51 -21.43
N GLU A 32 6.82 8.27 -21.90
CA GLU A 32 6.81 7.90 -23.32
C GLU A 32 5.71 6.88 -23.56
N ILE A 33 4.75 7.21 -24.41
CA ILE A 33 3.67 6.32 -24.83
C ILE A 33 4.18 5.46 -25.99
N ILE A 34 3.80 4.19 -25.97
CA ILE A 34 4.20 3.17 -26.94
C ILE A 34 2.95 2.40 -27.41
N ILE A 35 2.71 2.38 -28.73
CA ILE A 35 1.61 1.66 -29.39
C ILE A 35 2.21 1.02 -30.66
N GLY A 36 2.41 -0.30 -30.66
CA GLY A 36 3.13 -0.96 -31.76
C GLY A 36 4.52 -0.32 -31.95
N ASP A 37 4.81 0.11 -33.17
CA ASP A 37 6.08 0.75 -33.50
C ASP A 37 6.11 2.26 -33.16
N LEU A 38 4.97 2.85 -32.81
CA LEU A 38 4.87 4.26 -32.48
C LEU A 38 5.34 4.52 -31.05
N LYS A 39 6.33 5.41 -30.90
CA LYS A 39 6.84 5.87 -29.61
C LYS A 39 6.96 7.39 -29.62
N TYR A 40 6.38 8.05 -28.60
CA TYR A 40 6.43 9.50 -28.49
C TYR A 40 6.36 9.96 -27.03
N SER A 41 6.98 11.12 -26.77
CA SER A 41 6.98 11.74 -25.44
C SER A 41 5.57 12.21 -25.07
N SER A 42 5.05 11.66 -23.97
CA SER A 42 3.74 12.03 -23.41
C SER A 42 3.62 11.55 -21.96
N GLY A 43 2.82 12.25 -21.19
CA GLY A 43 2.30 11.72 -19.92
C GLY A 43 1.02 10.89 -20.13
N PRO A 44 0.37 10.45 -19.05
CA PRO A 44 -0.88 9.69 -19.11
C PRO A 44 -1.99 10.49 -19.81
N ASN A 45 -2.87 9.81 -20.53
CA ASN A 45 -3.97 10.42 -21.27
C ASN A 45 -3.52 11.53 -22.25
N HIS A 46 -2.34 11.35 -22.86
CA HIS A 46 -1.75 12.31 -23.81
C HIS A 46 -1.46 13.70 -23.23
N SER A 47 -1.30 13.82 -21.92
CA SER A 47 -0.81 15.04 -21.26
C SER A 47 0.69 15.26 -21.54
N LEU A 48 1.19 16.44 -21.23
CA LEU A 48 2.61 16.74 -21.41
C LEU A 48 3.48 15.91 -20.46
N ALA A 49 4.58 15.37 -20.97
CA ALA A 49 5.59 14.71 -20.15
C ALA A 49 6.47 15.72 -19.40
N SER A 50 6.87 15.39 -18.18
CA SER A 50 7.75 16.19 -17.33
C SER A 50 9.23 15.82 -17.62
N ILE A 51 9.76 16.25 -18.76
CA ILE A 51 11.13 15.94 -19.19
C ILE A 51 12.15 16.77 -18.42
N ASN A 52 11.97 18.10 -18.41
CA ASN A 52 12.92 19.01 -17.75
C ASN A 52 13.05 18.71 -16.26
N LEU A 53 11.97 18.32 -15.60
CA LEU A 53 12.03 17.92 -14.19
C LEU A 53 12.85 16.63 -14.01
N ALA A 54 12.69 15.65 -14.91
CA ALA A 54 13.48 14.41 -14.85
C ALA A 54 14.98 14.68 -15.03
N ASP A 55 15.35 15.56 -15.98
CA ASP A 55 16.72 15.98 -16.17
C ASP A 55 17.26 16.71 -14.94
N ASN A 56 16.50 17.63 -14.39
CA ASN A 56 16.90 18.38 -13.20
C ASN A 56 17.10 17.48 -11.97
N LEU A 57 16.21 16.51 -11.71
CA LEU A 57 16.42 15.54 -10.63
C LEU A 57 17.73 14.76 -10.80
N LYS A 58 18.07 14.40 -12.03
CA LYS A 58 19.32 13.70 -12.37
C LYS A 58 20.54 14.60 -12.18
N GLU A 59 20.48 15.86 -12.64
CA GLU A 59 21.53 16.87 -12.43
C GLU A 59 21.78 17.17 -10.95
N LEU A 60 20.71 17.16 -10.13
CA LEU A 60 20.80 17.25 -8.67
C LEU A 60 21.42 15.99 -8.04
N GLY A 61 21.75 15.00 -8.87
CA GLY A 61 22.47 13.78 -8.52
C GLY A 61 21.60 12.69 -7.92
N LEU A 62 20.28 12.69 -8.16
CA LEU A 62 19.44 11.56 -7.84
C LEU A 62 19.60 10.45 -8.88
N GLU A 63 19.66 9.22 -8.42
CA GLU A 63 19.71 8.04 -9.27
C GLU A 63 18.28 7.75 -9.77
N ILE A 64 18.15 7.64 -11.09
CA ILE A 64 16.88 7.47 -11.78
C ILE A 64 16.83 6.07 -12.41
N GLY A 65 15.76 5.35 -12.14
CA GLY A 65 15.38 4.11 -12.81
C GLY A 65 14.29 4.36 -13.84
N ARG A 66 13.91 3.30 -14.59
CA ARG A 66 12.85 3.38 -15.59
C ARG A 66 11.94 2.19 -15.49
N PHE A 67 10.65 2.46 -15.31
CA PHE A 67 9.60 1.46 -15.26
C PHE A 67 8.60 1.64 -16.40
N LYS A 68 7.75 0.66 -16.59
CA LYS A 68 6.61 0.75 -17.50
C LYS A 68 5.33 0.30 -16.82
N THR A 69 4.23 0.85 -17.28
CA THR A 69 2.89 0.32 -17.04
C THR A 69 2.11 0.35 -18.34
N GLY A 70 0.82 0.00 -18.30
CA GLY A 70 -0.03 0.00 -19.47
C GLY A 70 -1.47 0.29 -19.11
N THR A 71 -2.27 0.57 -20.12
CA THR A 71 -3.71 0.80 -20.02
C THR A 71 -4.43 0.04 -21.13
N PRO A 72 -5.66 -0.45 -20.91
CA PRO A 72 -6.46 -1.08 -21.93
C PRO A 72 -7.14 -0.06 -22.85
N PRO A 73 -7.75 -0.50 -23.95
CA PRO A 73 -8.63 0.32 -24.77
C PRO A 73 -9.85 0.81 -23.99
N ARG A 74 -10.41 1.93 -24.43
CA ARG A 74 -11.75 2.40 -24.05
C ARG A 74 -12.70 2.21 -25.21
N VAL A 75 -13.88 1.72 -24.89
CA VAL A 75 -14.96 1.50 -25.87
C VAL A 75 -16.18 2.31 -25.47
N LYS A 76 -17.03 2.61 -26.45
CA LYS A 76 -18.24 3.40 -26.26
C LYS A 76 -19.35 2.54 -25.67
N ALA A 77 -19.93 2.97 -24.56
CA ALA A 77 -20.96 2.26 -23.81
C ALA A 77 -22.15 1.86 -24.70
N SER A 78 -22.67 2.78 -25.53
CA SER A 78 -23.81 2.54 -26.41
C SER A 78 -23.55 1.55 -27.53
N SER A 79 -22.29 1.15 -27.77
CA SER A 79 -21.89 0.17 -28.78
C SER A 79 -21.67 -1.25 -28.24
N ILE A 80 -21.82 -1.43 -26.92
CA ILE A 80 -21.63 -2.72 -26.25
C ILE A 80 -22.95 -3.50 -26.21
N ASN A 81 -22.89 -4.79 -26.51
CA ASN A 81 -24.00 -5.70 -26.27
C ASN A 81 -23.92 -6.30 -24.88
N TYR A 82 -24.55 -5.66 -23.91
CA TYR A 82 -24.57 -6.10 -22.52
C TYR A 82 -25.37 -7.38 -22.27
N ASP A 83 -26.32 -7.73 -23.12
CA ASP A 83 -27.21 -8.90 -22.96
C ASP A 83 -26.46 -10.24 -22.93
N VAL A 84 -25.25 -10.27 -23.49
CA VAL A 84 -24.40 -11.47 -23.56
C VAL A 84 -23.25 -11.46 -22.56
N THR A 85 -23.18 -10.46 -21.70
CA THR A 85 -22.20 -10.30 -20.62
C THR A 85 -22.84 -10.58 -19.27
N GLU A 86 -22.02 -10.78 -18.23
CA GLU A 86 -22.51 -11.04 -16.88
C GLU A 86 -22.44 -9.76 -16.04
N ILE A 87 -23.59 -9.31 -15.53
CA ILE A 87 -23.64 -8.10 -14.69
C ILE A 87 -22.96 -8.34 -13.34
N GLN A 88 -22.16 -7.37 -12.91
CA GLN A 88 -21.52 -7.31 -11.61
C GLN A 88 -22.06 -6.09 -10.86
N PRO A 89 -23.12 -6.27 -10.03
CA PRO A 89 -23.73 -5.17 -9.30
C PRO A 89 -22.79 -4.71 -8.15
N GLY A 90 -23.07 -3.52 -7.62
CA GLY A 90 -22.47 -3.06 -6.36
C GLY A 90 -23.01 -3.82 -5.14
N ASP A 91 -22.48 -3.49 -3.96
CA ASP A 91 -22.91 -4.06 -2.71
C ASP A 91 -24.36 -3.62 -2.37
N GLU A 92 -25.17 -4.54 -1.83
CA GLU A 92 -26.52 -4.24 -1.35
C GLU A 92 -26.50 -3.48 -0.01
N THR A 93 -25.52 -3.79 0.83
CA THR A 93 -25.32 -3.16 2.14
C THR A 93 -24.22 -2.11 2.07
N PRO A 94 -24.41 -0.92 2.67
CA PRO A 94 -23.38 0.11 2.71
C PRO A 94 -22.06 -0.41 3.28
N ASN A 95 -20.99 -0.26 2.53
CA ASN A 95 -19.64 -0.59 2.98
C ASN A 95 -18.69 0.56 2.62
N HIS A 96 -18.42 1.41 3.62
CA HIS A 96 -17.69 2.64 3.42
C HIS A 96 -16.17 2.43 3.50
N PHE A 97 -15.43 3.13 2.65
CA PHE A 97 -13.96 3.18 2.70
C PHE A 97 -13.41 4.20 3.71
N SER A 98 -14.27 5.09 4.23
CA SER A 98 -13.90 6.12 5.20
C SER A 98 -14.66 5.96 6.51
N TYR A 99 -13.97 6.13 7.64
CA TYR A 99 -14.59 6.17 8.97
C TYR A 99 -15.44 7.42 9.21
N THR A 100 -15.41 8.41 8.31
CA THR A 100 -16.26 9.61 8.38
C THR A 100 -17.53 9.49 7.57
N SER A 101 -17.63 8.52 6.65
CA SER A 101 -18.85 8.27 5.89
C SER A 101 -19.96 7.72 6.77
N ARG A 102 -21.19 8.08 6.44
CA ARG A 102 -22.41 7.61 7.10
C ARG A 102 -23.23 6.75 6.15
N ASP A 103 -24.12 5.91 6.67
CA ASP A 103 -24.97 5.07 5.82
C ASP A 103 -25.90 5.90 4.92
N GLU A 104 -26.25 7.11 5.33
CA GLU A 104 -27.00 8.09 4.53
C GLU A 104 -26.20 8.61 3.30
N ASP A 105 -24.87 8.56 3.35
CA ASP A 105 -23.99 8.95 2.25
C ASP A 105 -23.87 7.86 1.17
N TYR A 106 -24.45 6.67 1.43
CA TYR A 106 -24.36 5.55 0.50
C TYR A 106 -25.18 5.79 -0.77
N VAL A 107 -24.51 5.66 -1.90
CA VAL A 107 -25.15 5.82 -3.21
C VAL A 107 -25.94 4.55 -3.56
N LYS A 108 -27.25 4.60 -3.41
CA LYS A 108 -28.16 3.46 -3.69
C LYS A 108 -28.25 3.11 -5.18
N ASP A 109 -28.16 4.12 -6.04
CA ASP A 109 -28.13 3.94 -7.50
C ASP A 109 -26.69 3.60 -7.94
N GLN A 110 -26.31 2.34 -7.78
CA GLN A 110 -24.99 1.84 -8.16
C GLN A 110 -24.87 1.72 -9.69
N VAL A 111 -23.69 2.06 -10.23
CA VAL A 111 -23.33 1.76 -11.62
C VAL A 111 -22.64 0.41 -11.65
N PRO A 112 -23.22 -0.63 -12.27
CA PRO A 112 -22.60 -1.94 -12.32
C PRO A 112 -21.41 -1.97 -13.28
N CYS A 113 -20.55 -2.97 -13.11
CA CYS A 113 -19.63 -3.43 -14.14
C CYS A 113 -20.20 -4.67 -14.83
N TRP A 114 -19.60 -5.08 -15.93
CA TRP A 114 -19.99 -6.31 -16.63
C TRP A 114 -18.76 -7.16 -16.88
N LEU A 115 -18.94 -8.47 -16.73
CA LEU A 115 -17.92 -9.47 -16.91
C LEU A 115 -18.03 -10.11 -18.28
N THR A 116 -16.91 -10.19 -18.99
CA THR A 116 -16.73 -10.96 -20.21
C THR A 116 -15.35 -11.63 -20.22
N TYR A 117 -14.97 -12.28 -21.31
CA TYR A 117 -13.74 -13.07 -21.36
C TYR A 117 -13.08 -12.97 -22.74
N THR A 118 -11.75 -13.12 -22.78
CA THR A 118 -11.04 -13.50 -23.99
C THR A 118 -11.44 -14.92 -24.42
N ASN A 119 -11.13 -15.30 -25.63
CA ASN A 119 -11.44 -16.60 -26.22
C ASN A 119 -10.32 -17.06 -27.16
N GLY A 120 -10.48 -18.24 -27.78
CA GLY A 120 -9.47 -18.78 -28.70
C GLY A 120 -9.11 -17.83 -29.85
N THR A 121 -10.11 -17.14 -30.42
CA THR A 121 -9.86 -16.15 -31.48
C THR A 121 -9.04 -14.96 -30.99
N SER A 122 -9.37 -14.44 -29.80
CA SER A 122 -8.59 -13.37 -29.14
C SER A 122 -7.13 -13.79 -28.95
N HIS A 123 -6.92 -15.04 -28.47
CA HIS A 123 -5.58 -15.58 -28.25
C HIS A 123 -4.80 -15.75 -29.56
N GLU A 124 -5.44 -16.24 -30.60
CA GLU A 124 -4.84 -16.41 -31.93
C GLU A 124 -4.44 -15.07 -32.55
N ILE A 125 -5.29 -14.02 -32.44
CA ILE A 125 -4.96 -12.67 -32.89
C ILE A 125 -3.69 -12.17 -32.20
N ILE A 126 -3.59 -12.33 -30.90
CA ILE A 126 -2.41 -11.89 -30.15
C ILE A 126 -1.18 -12.69 -30.54
N GLN A 127 -1.27 -14.04 -30.58
CA GLN A 127 -0.15 -14.91 -30.90
C GLN A 127 0.42 -14.60 -32.29
N ASN A 128 -0.44 -14.37 -33.29
CA ASN A 128 -0.04 -14.03 -34.63
C ASN A 128 0.61 -12.65 -34.77
N ASN A 129 0.43 -11.76 -33.77
CA ASN A 129 0.94 -10.40 -33.76
C ASN A 129 2.01 -10.15 -32.67
N LEU A 130 2.54 -11.17 -31.99
CA LEU A 130 3.61 -10.99 -30.98
C LEU A 130 4.86 -10.32 -31.57
N HIS A 131 5.16 -10.54 -32.85
CA HIS A 131 6.27 -9.88 -33.56
C HIS A 131 6.05 -8.37 -33.75
N ARG A 132 4.84 -7.84 -33.50
CA ARG A 132 4.49 -6.41 -33.52
C ARG A 132 4.26 -5.85 -32.11
N ALA A 133 4.37 -6.70 -31.08
CA ALA A 133 4.16 -6.29 -29.68
C ALA A 133 5.43 -5.67 -29.08
N PRO A 134 5.41 -4.41 -28.65
CA PRO A 134 6.60 -3.67 -28.16
C PRO A 134 7.35 -4.35 -27.01
N MET A 135 6.65 -5.15 -26.22
CA MET A 135 7.24 -5.93 -25.12
C MET A 135 8.16 -7.06 -25.64
N PHE A 136 7.88 -7.61 -26.82
CA PHE A 136 8.60 -8.74 -27.41
C PHE A 136 9.62 -8.30 -28.46
N THR A 137 9.46 -7.09 -29.00
CA THR A 137 10.40 -6.54 -30.02
C THR A 137 11.55 -5.75 -29.41
N GLY A 138 11.58 -5.54 -28.06
CA GLY A 138 12.61 -4.77 -27.37
C GLY A 138 12.44 -3.25 -27.48
N VAL A 139 11.33 -2.74 -28.01
CA VAL A 139 11.01 -1.31 -28.03
C VAL A 139 10.79 -0.81 -26.59
N VAL A 140 10.09 -1.60 -25.77
CA VAL A 140 9.92 -1.34 -24.34
C VAL A 140 11.17 -1.81 -23.60
N LYS A 141 11.80 -0.91 -22.85
CA LYS A 141 13.00 -1.16 -22.03
C LYS A 141 12.69 -1.21 -20.52
N GLY A 142 11.66 -0.52 -20.10
CA GLY A 142 11.23 -0.44 -18.69
C GLY A 142 10.68 -1.75 -18.18
N VAL A 143 10.98 -2.08 -16.92
CA VAL A 143 10.42 -3.25 -16.24
C VAL A 143 8.95 -2.98 -15.92
N GLY A 144 8.08 -3.92 -16.29
CA GLY A 144 6.64 -3.85 -16.04
C GLY A 144 6.22 -4.45 -14.69
N PRO A 145 5.01 -4.12 -14.20
CA PRO A 145 4.49 -4.66 -12.96
C PRO A 145 4.19 -6.15 -13.07
N ARG A 146 4.69 -6.93 -12.13
CA ARG A 146 4.53 -8.39 -12.08
C ARG A 146 3.07 -8.85 -12.00
N TYR A 147 2.25 -8.08 -11.28
CA TYR A 147 0.87 -8.45 -10.96
C TYR A 147 -0.18 -7.78 -11.86
N CYS A 148 0.24 -6.98 -12.84
CA CYS A 148 -0.61 -6.41 -13.86
C CYS A 148 0.07 -6.54 -15.23
N PRO A 149 0.30 -7.79 -15.72
CA PRO A 149 0.89 -8.01 -17.03
C PRO A 149 -0.08 -7.55 -18.12
N SER A 150 0.47 -7.17 -19.27
CA SER A 150 -0.36 -6.94 -20.47
C SER A 150 -1.07 -8.22 -20.90
N ILE A 151 -2.09 -8.11 -21.74
CA ILE A 151 -2.81 -9.29 -22.20
C ILE A 151 -1.90 -10.21 -23.02
N GLU A 152 -0.95 -9.66 -23.76
CA GLU A 152 0.06 -10.42 -24.51
C GLU A 152 0.93 -11.26 -23.55
N ASP A 153 1.38 -10.68 -22.46
CA ASP A 153 2.14 -11.37 -21.40
C ASP A 153 1.31 -12.50 -20.77
N LYS A 154 0.02 -12.25 -20.51
CA LYS A 154 -0.87 -13.26 -19.92
C LYS A 154 -1.01 -14.48 -20.83
N ILE A 155 -1.23 -14.25 -22.13
CA ILE A 155 -1.43 -15.32 -23.11
C ILE A 155 -0.16 -16.14 -23.33
N VAL A 156 1.00 -15.50 -23.28
CA VAL A 156 2.29 -16.23 -23.40
C VAL A 156 2.62 -17.00 -22.12
N ARG A 157 2.46 -16.37 -20.95
CA ARG A 157 2.82 -17.00 -19.66
C ARG A 157 1.81 -18.05 -19.18
N PHE A 158 0.57 -17.91 -19.54
CA PHE A 158 -0.54 -18.77 -19.12
C PHE A 158 -1.24 -19.36 -20.35
N ALA A 159 -0.46 -19.92 -21.26
CA ALA A 159 -0.95 -20.50 -22.53
C ALA A 159 -1.90 -21.69 -22.34
N ASP A 160 -1.92 -22.31 -21.17
CA ASP A 160 -2.82 -23.37 -20.74
C ASP A 160 -4.24 -22.87 -20.41
N LYS A 161 -4.44 -21.57 -20.25
CA LYS A 161 -5.74 -20.97 -19.95
C LYS A 161 -6.54 -20.72 -21.23
N GLU A 162 -7.72 -21.28 -21.29
CA GLU A 162 -8.63 -21.11 -22.43
C GLU A 162 -9.20 -19.69 -22.55
N ARG A 163 -9.25 -18.95 -21.45
CA ARG A 163 -9.79 -17.58 -21.39
C ARG A 163 -9.21 -16.77 -20.23
N HIS A 164 -9.18 -15.46 -20.39
CA HIS A 164 -8.87 -14.48 -19.36
C HIS A 164 -10.07 -13.59 -19.10
N GLN A 165 -10.30 -13.27 -17.84
CA GLN A 165 -11.39 -12.45 -17.36
C GLN A 165 -11.18 -10.98 -17.74
N LEU A 166 -12.25 -10.32 -18.19
CA LEU A 166 -12.30 -8.91 -18.54
C LEU A 166 -13.50 -8.27 -17.87
N PHE A 167 -13.30 -7.08 -17.27
CA PHE A 167 -14.39 -6.27 -16.76
C PHE A 167 -14.63 -5.06 -17.66
N LEU A 168 -15.88 -4.78 -17.94
CA LEU A 168 -16.32 -3.57 -18.64
C LEU A 168 -16.73 -2.58 -17.55
N GLU A 169 -15.90 -1.59 -17.33
CA GLU A 169 -16.04 -0.64 -16.21
C GLU A 169 -16.36 0.75 -16.76
N PRO A 170 -17.58 1.28 -16.56
CA PRO A 170 -17.89 2.67 -16.93
C PRO A 170 -16.94 3.64 -16.22
N GLU A 171 -16.29 4.55 -16.96
CA GLU A 171 -15.38 5.53 -16.34
C GLU A 171 -16.12 6.64 -15.58
N GLY A 172 -17.43 6.74 -15.72
CA GLY A 172 -18.27 7.66 -14.96
C GLY A 172 -19.72 7.65 -15.42
N ARG A 173 -20.58 8.34 -14.67
CA ARG A 173 -22.02 8.41 -14.97
C ARG A 173 -22.38 9.27 -16.18
N ASN A 174 -21.51 10.22 -16.50
CA ASN A 174 -21.75 11.25 -17.53
C ASN A 174 -20.81 11.09 -18.73
N THR A 175 -20.30 9.88 -18.96
CA THR A 175 -19.42 9.58 -20.09
C THR A 175 -19.83 8.27 -20.76
N GLU A 176 -19.60 8.20 -22.07
CA GLU A 176 -19.75 6.97 -22.86
C GLU A 176 -18.50 6.07 -22.78
N GLU A 177 -17.45 6.49 -22.09
CA GLU A 177 -16.20 5.72 -22.01
C GLU A 177 -16.34 4.55 -21.04
N VAL A 178 -16.06 3.34 -21.55
CA VAL A 178 -15.99 2.10 -20.78
C VAL A 178 -14.56 1.56 -20.87
N TYR A 179 -13.95 1.38 -19.70
CA TYR A 179 -12.61 0.82 -19.51
C TYR A 179 -12.68 -0.70 -19.63
N VAL A 180 -11.89 -1.30 -20.54
CA VAL A 180 -11.88 -2.75 -20.72
C VAL A 180 -10.80 -3.36 -19.81
N GLN A 181 -11.09 -3.43 -18.51
CA GLN A 181 -10.18 -3.92 -17.47
C GLN A 181 -9.73 -5.35 -17.79
N GLY A 182 -8.42 -5.58 -17.72
CA GLY A 182 -7.81 -6.88 -18.01
C GLY A 182 -7.26 -7.01 -19.43
N LEU A 183 -7.66 -6.11 -20.38
CA LEU A 183 -7.20 -6.08 -21.77
C LEU A 183 -6.06 -5.07 -21.99
N SER A 184 -5.26 -4.76 -20.97
CA SER A 184 -4.12 -3.84 -21.11
C SER A 184 -3.18 -4.34 -22.21
N THR A 185 -2.91 -3.50 -23.20
CA THR A 185 -2.14 -3.86 -24.40
C THR A 185 -1.38 -2.68 -24.97
N SER A 186 -0.28 -2.96 -25.66
CA SER A 186 0.47 -2.00 -26.47
C SER A 186 0.59 -2.43 -27.93
N LEU A 187 -0.18 -3.42 -28.37
CA LEU A 187 -0.26 -3.83 -29.78
C LEU A 187 -0.66 -2.64 -30.67
N PRO A 188 -0.35 -2.67 -31.97
CA PRO A 188 -0.81 -1.66 -32.93
C PRO A 188 -2.34 -1.53 -32.95
N GLU A 189 -2.85 -0.35 -33.28
CA GLU A 189 -4.29 -0.03 -33.25
C GLU A 189 -5.13 -0.98 -34.07
N ASP A 190 -4.68 -1.37 -35.26
CA ASP A 190 -5.37 -2.36 -36.12
C ASP A 190 -5.59 -3.69 -35.41
N VAL A 191 -4.55 -4.19 -34.71
CA VAL A 191 -4.63 -5.43 -33.94
C VAL A 191 -5.52 -5.26 -32.71
N GLN A 192 -5.46 -4.11 -32.03
CA GLN A 192 -6.34 -3.83 -30.90
C GLN A 192 -7.82 -3.83 -31.29
N ARG A 193 -8.15 -3.30 -32.47
CA ARG A 193 -9.52 -3.30 -33.00
C ARG A 193 -10.02 -4.72 -33.25
N ASP A 194 -9.22 -5.53 -33.93
CA ASP A 194 -9.56 -6.93 -34.18
C ASP A 194 -9.69 -7.71 -32.87
N LEU A 195 -8.80 -7.46 -31.92
CA LEU A 195 -8.83 -8.07 -30.59
C LEU A 195 -10.11 -7.70 -29.82
N VAL A 196 -10.49 -6.43 -29.78
CA VAL A 196 -11.71 -5.97 -29.12
C VAL A 196 -12.93 -6.63 -29.77
N HIS A 197 -13.02 -6.65 -31.10
CA HIS A 197 -14.15 -7.24 -31.85
C HIS A 197 -14.21 -8.78 -31.73
N SER A 198 -13.15 -9.44 -31.31
CA SER A 198 -13.15 -10.88 -31.02
C SER A 198 -13.80 -11.26 -29.69
N ILE A 199 -14.07 -10.28 -28.83
CA ILE A 199 -14.57 -10.49 -27.46
C ILE A 199 -16.10 -10.46 -27.48
N LYS A 200 -16.71 -11.43 -26.78
CA LYS A 200 -18.17 -11.53 -26.68
C LYS A 200 -18.77 -10.28 -26.02
N GLY A 201 -19.73 -9.66 -26.72
CA GLY A 201 -20.37 -8.40 -26.34
C GLY A 201 -19.67 -7.15 -26.87
N LEU A 202 -18.48 -7.29 -27.47
CA LEU A 202 -17.72 -6.19 -28.05
C LEU A 202 -17.55 -6.32 -29.57
N GLU A 203 -18.28 -7.22 -30.23
CA GLU A 203 -18.14 -7.53 -31.68
C GLU A 203 -18.33 -6.29 -32.55
N ASN A 204 -19.16 -5.34 -32.10
CA ASN A 204 -19.45 -4.09 -32.81
C ASN A 204 -19.03 -2.86 -31.98
N ALA A 205 -18.17 -3.03 -31.00
CA ALA A 205 -17.78 -1.95 -30.09
C ALA A 205 -16.98 -0.86 -30.83
N GLU A 206 -17.39 0.38 -30.65
CA GLU A 206 -16.66 1.55 -31.13
C GLU A 206 -15.50 1.87 -30.16
N MET A 207 -14.27 1.71 -30.63
CA MET A 207 -13.08 2.02 -29.82
C MET A 207 -12.87 3.53 -29.76
N MET A 208 -13.02 4.12 -28.56
CA MET A 208 -12.85 5.55 -28.32
C MET A 208 -11.38 5.93 -28.10
N ARG A 209 -10.61 5.04 -27.44
CA ARG A 209 -9.17 5.22 -27.19
C ARG A 209 -8.46 3.88 -27.32
N THR A 210 -7.25 3.91 -27.88
CA THR A 210 -6.36 2.76 -27.91
C THR A 210 -5.76 2.48 -26.53
N GLY A 211 -5.48 1.22 -26.23
CA GLY A 211 -4.56 0.84 -25.18
C GLY A 211 -3.13 1.25 -25.54
N TYR A 212 -2.30 1.43 -24.55
CA TYR A 212 -0.87 1.76 -24.74
C TYR A 212 -0.03 1.30 -23.55
N ALA A 213 1.26 1.10 -23.80
CA ALA A 213 2.25 1.07 -22.73
C ALA A 213 2.80 2.49 -22.51
N ILE A 214 3.12 2.83 -21.26
CA ILE A 214 3.84 4.05 -20.92
C ILE A 214 5.10 3.70 -20.12
N GLU A 215 6.26 4.11 -20.62
CA GLU A 215 7.51 4.12 -19.87
C GLU A 215 7.69 5.45 -19.16
N TYR A 216 8.23 5.41 -17.96
CA TYR A 216 8.43 6.60 -17.13
C TYR A 216 9.66 6.46 -16.24
N ASP A 217 10.25 7.60 -15.86
CA ASP A 217 11.35 7.65 -14.92
C ASP A 217 10.84 7.56 -13.48
N MET A 218 11.67 6.99 -12.59
CA MET A 218 11.43 6.93 -11.16
C MET A 218 12.72 7.15 -10.38
N VAL A 219 12.61 7.71 -9.19
CA VAL A 219 13.72 7.88 -8.25
C VAL A 219 13.93 6.56 -7.51
N LEU A 220 15.17 6.05 -7.50
CA LEU A 220 15.48 4.82 -6.76
C LEU A 220 15.25 5.04 -5.26
N PRO A 221 14.35 4.27 -4.61
CA PRO A 221 13.82 4.64 -3.29
C PRO A 221 14.80 4.46 -2.13
N HIS A 222 15.93 3.77 -2.31
CA HIS A 222 16.98 3.72 -1.29
C HIS A 222 17.61 5.09 -0.98
N GLN A 223 17.40 6.08 -1.86
CA GLN A 223 17.84 7.46 -1.69
C GLN A 223 16.91 8.28 -0.79
N LEU A 224 15.81 7.69 -0.36
CA LEU A 224 14.82 8.33 0.51
C LEU A 224 15.03 7.92 1.98
N ARG A 225 14.67 8.84 2.86
CA ARG A 225 14.46 8.57 4.29
C ARG A 225 13.07 7.94 4.49
N ALA A 226 12.83 7.39 5.67
CA ALA A 226 11.50 6.88 6.01
C ALA A 226 10.40 7.97 6.05
N THR A 227 10.78 9.24 6.04
CA THR A 227 9.90 10.40 5.87
C THR A 227 9.51 10.67 4.43
N LEU A 228 10.09 9.94 3.46
CA LEU A 228 10.05 10.17 2.02
C LEU A 228 10.77 11.45 1.55
N GLU A 229 11.52 12.09 2.42
CA GLU A 229 12.47 13.13 2.05
C GLU A 229 13.69 12.50 1.38
N THR A 230 14.25 13.14 0.34
CA THR A 230 15.50 12.69 -0.26
C THR A 230 16.68 12.89 0.72
N LYS A 231 17.58 11.92 0.79
CA LYS A 231 18.78 12.02 1.66
C LYS A 231 19.73 13.12 1.21
N LYS A 232 19.69 13.46 -0.08
CA LYS A 232 20.66 14.37 -0.71
C LYS A 232 20.20 15.83 -0.71
N ILE A 233 18.89 16.08 -0.79
CA ILE A 233 18.34 17.43 -0.95
C ILE A 233 17.32 17.67 0.15
N SER A 234 17.64 18.55 1.07
CA SER A 234 16.75 18.89 2.19
C SER A 234 15.52 19.63 1.68
N GLY A 235 14.34 19.22 2.15
CA GLY A 235 13.05 19.77 1.76
C GLY A 235 12.47 19.22 0.46
N LEU A 236 13.18 18.30 -0.23
CA LEU A 236 12.66 17.60 -1.40
C LEU A 236 12.10 16.23 -1.00
N PHE A 237 10.79 16.03 -1.23
CA PHE A 237 10.08 14.80 -1.00
C PHE A 237 9.60 14.21 -2.32
N THR A 238 9.46 12.90 -2.39
CA THR A 238 8.89 12.21 -3.55
C THR A 238 7.85 11.20 -3.09
N ALA A 239 6.79 10.96 -3.88
CA ALA A 239 5.73 10.03 -3.51
C ALA A 239 5.09 9.37 -4.75
N GLY A 240 4.53 8.17 -4.53
CA GLY A 240 3.79 7.42 -5.53
C GLY A 240 4.69 6.71 -6.53
N GLN A 241 4.29 6.69 -7.79
CA GLN A 241 5.04 6.02 -8.87
C GLN A 241 6.44 6.60 -9.06
N THR A 242 6.65 7.85 -8.69
CA THR A 242 7.97 8.50 -8.66
C THR A 242 8.97 7.72 -7.79
N ASN A 243 8.50 6.95 -6.80
CA ASN A 243 9.31 6.08 -5.93
C ASN A 243 9.28 4.61 -6.36
N GLY A 244 8.80 4.30 -7.56
CA GLY A 244 8.78 2.94 -8.09
C GLY A 244 7.65 2.05 -7.58
N THR A 245 6.54 2.61 -7.09
CA THR A 245 5.33 1.86 -6.80
C THR A 245 4.36 1.87 -7.99
N SER A 246 3.40 0.94 -8.01
CA SER A 246 2.36 0.90 -9.03
C SER A 246 1.01 0.52 -8.42
N GLY A 247 0.30 1.49 -7.87
CA GLY A 247 -1.04 1.31 -7.29
C GLY A 247 -1.53 2.63 -6.72
N TYR A 248 -2.84 2.82 -6.74
CA TYR A 248 -3.46 4.04 -6.23
C TYR A 248 -3.29 4.16 -4.72
N GLU A 249 -3.46 3.06 -4.00
CA GLU A 249 -3.33 2.99 -2.55
C GLU A 249 -1.89 3.26 -2.10
N GLU A 250 -0.91 2.71 -2.83
CA GLU A 250 0.51 2.96 -2.58
C GLU A 250 0.85 4.43 -2.78
N ALA A 251 0.31 5.06 -3.82
CA ALA A 251 0.54 6.48 -4.09
C ALA A 251 -0.10 7.38 -3.03
N ALA A 252 -1.34 7.08 -2.63
CA ALA A 252 -2.07 7.82 -1.59
C ALA A 252 -1.35 7.72 -0.23
N GLY A 253 -0.92 6.52 0.16
CA GLY A 253 -0.20 6.29 1.41
C GLY A 253 1.13 7.04 1.47
N GLN A 254 1.89 7.06 0.38
CA GLN A 254 3.14 7.84 0.30
C GLN A 254 2.86 9.34 0.28
N GLY A 255 1.86 9.79 -0.49
CA GLY A 255 1.51 11.20 -0.59
C GLY A 255 1.15 11.81 0.77
N ILE A 256 0.35 11.11 1.59
CA ILE A 256 -0.01 11.60 2.92
C ILE A 256 1.20 11.67 3.86
N ILE A 257 2.08 10.67 3.85
CA ILE A 257 3.30 10.67 4.69
C ILE A 257 4.28 11.77 4.26
N ALA A 258 4.49 11.95 2.96
CA ALA A 258 5.33 13.03 2.46
C ALA A 258 4.76 14.40 2.83
N GLY A 259 3.43 14.60 2.72
CA GLY A 259 2.75 15.83 3.11
C GLY A 259 2.87 16.14 4.59
N ILE A 260 2.62 15.15 5.45
CA ILE A 260 2.78 15.28 6.91
C ILE A 260 4.22 15.70 7.26
N ASN A 261 5.22 14.98 6.75
CA ASN A 261 6.61 15.24 7.11
C ASN A 261 7.14 16.56 6.53
N ALA A 262 6.68 16.96 5.34
CA ALA A 262 6.99 18.29 4.82
C ALA A 262 6.43 19.40 5.73
N ALA A 263 5.19 19.26 6.20
CA ALA A 263 4.57 20.21 7.12
C ALA A 263 5.27 20.22 8.49
N LEU A 264 5.54 19.06 9.08
CA LEU A 264 6.25 18.94 10.37
C LEU A 264 7.65 19.57 10.30
N LYS A 265 8.39 19.31 9.20
CA LYS A 265 9.69 19.91 8.96
C LYS A 265 9.64 21.45 8.93
N ILE A 266 8.67 22.01 8.22
CA ILE A 266 8.47 23.49 8.15
C ILE A 266 8.13 24.07 9.52
N GLN A 267 7.39 23.31 10.34
CA GLN A 267 6.99 23.69 11.70
C GLN A 267 8.10 23.47 12.75
N GLY A 268 9.21 22.82 12.37
CA GLY A 268 10.27 22.44 13.31
C GLY A 268 9.84 21.37 14.33
N LYS A 269 8.84 20.57 13.99
CA LYS A 269 8.33 19.47 14.81
C LYS A 269 9.03 18.14 14.49
N PRO A 270 8.99 17.15 15.42
CA PRO A 270 9.51 15.82 15.17
C PRO A 270 8.87 15.16 13.94
N GLU A 271 9.67 14.40 13.21
CA GLU A 271 9.24 13.63 12.02
C GLU A 271 8.26 12.51 12.41
N LEU A 272 7.28 12.25 11.55
CA LEU A 272 6.41 11.07 11.66
C LEU A 272 7.02 9.91 10.85
N ILE A 273 7.36 8.84 11.54
CA ILE A 273 7.81 7.58 10.92
C ILE A 273 6.87 6.47 11.39
N LEU A 274 6.02 5.99 10.49
CA LEU A 274 5.19 4.83 10.75
C LEU A 274 6.05 3.56 10.70
N LYS A 275 5.94 2.74 11.75
CA LYS A 275 6.61 1.43 11.83
C LYS A 275 5.83 0.38 11.06
N ARG A 276 6.49 -0.74 10.77
CA ARG A 276 5.87 -1.91 10.13
C ARG A 276 4.72 -2.51 10.96
N SER A 277 4.68 -2.25 12.25
CA SER A 277 3.60 -2.65 13.17
C SER A 277 2.44 -1.65 13.27
N ASP A 278 2.61 -0.43 12.76
CA ASP A 278 1.60 0.62 12.87
C ASP A 278 0.59 0.57 11.73
N GLY A 279 1.06 0.22 10.52
CA GLY A 279 0.19 0.15 9.34
C GLY A 279 0.90 -0.39 8.11
N TYR A 280 0.13 -0.79 7.09
CA TYR A 280 0.66 -1.20 5.80
C TYR A 280 1.45 -0.10 5.10
N ILE A 281 1.14 1.18 5.35
CA ILE A 281 1.94 2.31 4.86
C ILE A 281 3.36 2.24 5.43
N GLY A 282 3.52 1.92 6.72
CA GLY A 282 4.83 1.72 7.33
C GLY A 282 5.59 0.54 6.74
N VAL A 283 4.91 -0.58 6.46
CA VAL A 283 5.51 -1.74 5.75
C VAL A 283 6.02 -1.34 4.38
N MET A 284 5.22 -0.64 3.59
CA MET A 284 5.57 -0.19 2.24
C MET A 284 6.78 0.74 2.23
N ILE A 285 6.76 1.79 3.05
CA ILE A 285 7.84 2.77 3.09
C ILE A 285 9.14 2.11 3.56
N ASP A 286 9.08 1.27 4.59
CA ASP A 286 10.25 0.54 5.06
C ASP A 286 10.83 -0.39 3.97
N ASP A 287 9.98 -1.14 3.26
CA ASP A 287 10.43 -1.98 2.13
C ASP A 287 11.10 -1.13 1.03
N LEU A 288 10.53 0.00 0.65
CA LEU A 288 11.07 0.87 -0.38
C LEU A 288 12.47 1.41 0.00
N VAL A 289 12.62 1.93 1.21
CA VAL A 289 13.86 2.59 1.62
C VAL A 289 14.98 1.62 2.05
N THR A 290 14.63 0.40 2.47
CA THR A 290 15.61 -0.61 2.93
C THR A 290 15.92 -1.67 1.89
N LYS A 291 14.92 -2.17 1.17
CA LYS A 291 15.08 -3.24 0.16
C LYS A 291 15.22 -2.69 -1.25
N GLY A 292 14.70 -1.46 -1.48
CA GLY A 292 14.56 -0.91 -2.81
C GLY A 292 13.54 -1.67 -3.65
N THR A 293 13.53 -1.42 -4.95
CA THR A 293 12.67 -2.16 -5.87
C THR A 293 13.34 -2.29 -7.24
N ILE A 294 13.27 -3.47 -7.83
CA ILE A 294 13.76 -3.78 -9.19
C ILE A 294 12.60 -3.93 -10.19
N GLU A 295 11.38 -3.99 -9.70
CA GLU A 295 10.12 -4.03 -10.45
C GLU A 295 9.11 -3.11 -9.76
N PRO A 296 8.07 -2.62 -10.44
CA PRO A 296 7.05 -1.78 -9.81
C PRO A 296 6.47 -2.44 -8.55
N TYR A 297 6.70 -1.79 -7.40
CA TYR A 297 6.32 -2.31 -6.08
C TYR A 297 4.79 -2.33 -5.92
N ARG A 298 4.28 -3.44 -5.38
CA ARG A 298 2.89 -3.57 -4.93
C ARG A 298 2.87 -4.02 -3.48
N LEU A 299 1.99 -3.39 -2.71
CA LEU A 299 1.77 -3.70 -1.31
C LEU A 299 0.82 -4.90 -1.17
N LEU A 300 1.40 -6.08 -1.02
CA LEU A 300 0.66 -7.32 -0.79
C LEU A 300 0.59 -7.63 0.70
N THR A 301 -0.49 -8.25 1.15
CA THR A 301 -0.65 -8.67 2.55
C THR A 301 0.48 -9.60 3.02
N SER A 302 1.06 -10.39 2.10
CA SER A 302 2.19 -11.27 2.38
C SER A 302 3.49 -10.53 2.76
N ARG A 303 3.59 -9.23 2.50
CA ARG A 303 4.75 -8.42 2.89
C ARG A 303 4.75 -8.01 4.36
N ALA A 304 3.60 -8.09 5.02
CA ALA A 304 3.46 -7.73 6.42
C ALA A 304 3.63 -8.94 7.34
N GLU A 305 4.49 -8.81 8.33
CA GLU A 305 4.74 -9.83 9.36
C GLU A 305 3.61 -9.90 10.38
N TYR A 306 2.94 -8.76 10.64
CA TYR A 306 1.97 -8.58 11.73
C TYR A 306 0.54 -8.49 11.23
N ARG A 307 0.13 -9.35 10.26
CA ARG A 307 -1.20 -9.28 9.61
C ARG A 307 -2.39 -9.32 10.56
N LEU A 308 -2.28 -10.04 11.68
CA LEU A 308 -3.32 -10.09 12.71
C LEU A 308 -3.46 -8.79 13.51
N ILE A 309 -2.41 -7.96 13.53
CA ILE A 309 -2.46 -6.62 14.14
C ILE A 309 -2.96 -5.61 13.10
N LEU A 310 -2.49 -5.74 11.85
CA LEU A 310 -2.73 -4.77 10.77
C LEU A 310 -4.04 -5.08 10.01
N ARG A 311 -5.16 -5.10 10.71
CA ARG A 311 -6.46 -5.34 10.08
C ARG A 311 -7.13 -4.02 9.68
N HIS A 312 -8.06 -4.08 8.70
CA HIS A 312 -8.84 -2.91 8.29
C HIS A 312 -9.87 -2.50 9.35
N ASP A 313 -10.43 -3.47 10.08
CA ASP A 313 -11.44 -3.25 11.13
C ASP A 313 -10.89 -2.47 12.35
N ASN A 314 -9.58 -2.51 12.59
CA ASN A 314 -8.93 -1.81 13.71
C ASN A 314 -7.96 -0.70 13.27
N ALA A 315 -7.96 -0.29 12.01
CA ALA A 315 -7.01 0.72 11.52
C ALA A 315 -7.19 2.08 12.20
N ASP A 316 -8.43 2.48 12.48
CA ASP A 316 -8.73 3.69 13.24
C ASP A 316 -8.22 3.62 14.69
N MET A 317 -8.36 2.46 15.35
CA MET A 317 -7.85 2.25 16.72
C MET A 317 -6.32 2.40 16.81
N ARG A 318 -5.59 2.11 15.72
CA ARG A 318 -4.13 2.21 15.66
C ARG A 318 -3.60 3.58 15.22
N LEU A 319 -4.34 4.28 14.36
CA LEU A 319 -3.80 5.43 13.61
C LEU A 319 -4.50 6.76 13.90
N THR A 320 -5.72 6.78 14.47
CA THR A 320 -6.45 8.04 14.67
C THR A 320 -5.76 8.96 15.68
N GLU A 321 -5.18 8.43 16.76
CA GLU A 321 -4.41 9.22 17.74
C GLU A 321 -3.20 9.88 17.07
N ILE A 322 -2.45 9.12 16.25
CA ILE A 322 -1.31 9.64 15.48
C ILE A 322 -1.79 10.74 14.52
N GLY A 323 -2.91 10.49 13.83
CA GLY A 323 -3.52 11.48 12.93
C GLY A 323 -3.94 12.77 13.65
N ARG A 324 -4.40 12.66 14.91
CA ARG A 324 -4.75 13.81 15.77
C ARG A 324 -3.51 14.61 16.15
N GLU A 325 -2.44 13.94 16.56
CA GLU A 325 -1.18 14.57 16.94
C GLU A 325 -0.55 15.39 15.81
N VAL A 326 -0.62 14.89 14.58
CA VAL A 326 -0.10 15.60 13.40
C VAL A 326 -1.08 16.63 12.81
N GLY A 327 -2.30 16.75 13.37
CA GLY A 327 -3.28 17.76 13.00
C GLY A 327 -4.15 17.42 11.79
N LEU A 328 -4.27 16.15 11.40
CA LEU A 328 -5.12 15.68 10.29
C LEU A 328 -6.51 15.20 10.74
N VAL A 329 -6.71 14.94 12.00
CA VAL A 329 -7.99 14.53 12.57
C VAL A 329 -8.62 15.72 13.26
N ASP A 330 -9.75 16.19 12.73
CA ASP A 330 -10.54 17.28 13.29
C ASP A 330 -11.31 16.88 14.57
N ASP A 331 -12.00 17.83 15.19
CA ASP A 331 -12.71 17.61 16.46
C ASP A 331 -13.92 16.68 16.29
N GLU A 332 -14.61 16.72 15.15
CA GLU A 332 -15.76 15.85 14.89
C GLU A 332 -15.32 14.39 14.74
N ARG A 333 -14.29 14.14 13.94
CA ARG A 333 -13.73 12.79 13.75
C ARG A 333 -13.13 12.26 15.05
N TRP A 334 -12.46 13.12 15.81
CA TRP A 334 -11.89 12.77 17.11
C TRP A 334 -12.99 12.35 18.11
N ALA A 335 -14.07 13.12 18.22
CA ALA A 335 -15.19 12.80 19.11
C ALA A 335 -15.84 11.45 18.76
N ARG A 336 -16.02 11.14 17.48
CA ARG A 336 -16.55 9.84 17.05
C ARG A 336 -15.60 8.70 17.42
N PHE A 337 -14.31 8.91 17.23
CA PHE A 337 -13.30 7.92 17.62
C PHE A 337 -13.29 7.65 19.13
N GLU A 338 -13.38 8.70 19.96
CA GLU A 338 -13.45 8.56 21.42
C GLU A 338 -14.69 7.76 21.85
N ILE A 339 -15.84 8.00 21.23
CA ILE A 339 -17.06 7.22 21.50
C ILE A 339 -16.81 5.74 21.19
N LYS A 340 -16.35 5.41 19.99
CA LYS A 340 -16.06 4.03 19.58
C LYS A 340 -15.06 3.36 20.52
N LYS A 341 -13.96 4.06 20.85
CA LYS A 341 -12.91 3.55 21.74
C LYS A 341 -13.47 3.28 23.13
N ASN A 342 -14.26 4.20 23.69
CA ASN A 342 -14.87 4.02 25.01
C ASN A 342 -15.87 2.85 25.02
N GLN A 343 -16.70 2.72 24.00
CA GLN A 343 -17.64 1.60 23.88
C GLN A 343 -16.89 0.27 23.82
N PHE A 344 -15.86 0.18 22.99
CA PHE A 344 -15.01 -1.01 22.89
C PHE A 344 -14.34 -1.35 24.23
N ASP A 345 -13.66 -0.40 24.87
CA ASP A 345 -12.95 -0.60 26.13
C ASP A 345 -13.88 -0.99 27.29
N ASN A 346 -15.07 -0.36 27.37
CA ASN A 346 -16.06 -0.64 28.40
C ASN A 346 -16.63 -2.06 28.23
N GLU A 347 -16.94 -2.45 27.00
CA GLU A 347 -17.49 -3.77 26.74
C GLU A 347 -16.44 -4.88 26.94
N MET A 348 -15.20 -4.66 26.56
CA MET A 348 -14.11 -5.60 26.84
C MET A 348 -13.94 -5.82 28.34
N LYS A 349 -14.01 -4.76 29.15
CA LYS A 349 -13.96 -4.85 30.63
C LYS A 349 -15.19 -5.57 31.17
N ARG A 350 -16.39 -5.28 30.66
CA ARG A 350 -17.64 -5.94 31.08
C ARG A 350 -17.58 -7.44 30.85
N LEU A 351 -17.18 -7.86 29.65
CA LEU A 351 -17.04 -9.28 29.28
C LEU A 351 -16.00 -10.01 30.15
N ASP A 352 -14.93 -9.35 30.53
CA ASP A 352 -13.89 -9.93 31.39
C ASP A 352 -14.33 -10.01 32.87
N SER A 353 -15.18 -9.11 33.34
CA SER A 353 -15.65 -9.04 34.72
C SER A 353 -16.74 -10.04 35.09
N ILE A 354 -17.59 -10.41 34.12
CA ILE A 354 -18.77 -11.27 34.37
C ILE A 354 -18.38 -12.75 34.23
N LYS A 355 -18.68 -13.54 35.28
CA LYS A 355 -18.39 -14.99 35.31
C LYS A 355 -19.66 -15.83 35.11
N LEU A 356 -19.60 -16.71 34.14
CA LEU A 356 -20.58 -17.78 33.92
C LEU A 356 -20.17 -19.00 34.76
N LYS A 357 -21.04 -19.39 35.70
CA LYS A 357 -20.78 -20.54 36.58
C LYS A 357 -21.37 -21.81 35.98
N PRO A 358 -20.71 -23.00 36.13
CA PRO A 358 -21.21 -24.28 35.61
C PRO A 358 -22.35 -24.87 36.43
N VAL A 359 -23.39 -24.06 36.67
CA VAL A 359 -24.61 -24.54 37.36
C VAL A 359 -25.57 -25.14 36.36
N LYS A 360 -26.50 -26.03 36.86
CA LYS A 360 -27.43 -26.77 36.02
C LYS A 360 -28.21 -25.87 35.07
N GLU A 361 -28.65 -24.71 35.54
CA GLU A 361 -29.41 -23.75 34.76
C GLU A 361 -28.61 -23.14 33.62
N THR A 362 -27.35 -22.71 33.91
CA THR A 362 -26.44 -22.16 32.89
C THR A 362 -26.11 -23.23 31.84
N ASN A 363 -25.76 -24.45 32.28
CA ASN A 363 -25.40 -25.51 31.35
C ASN A 363 -26.59 -25.96 30.50
N ALA A 364 -27.81 -25.99 31.04
CA ALA A 364 -29.00 -26.27 30.25
C ALA A 364 -29.23 -25.23 29.13
N LYS A 365 -28.96 -23.95 29.37
CA LYS A 365 -29.01 -22.90 28.36
C LYS A 365 -27.90 -23.08 27.31
N VAL A 366 -26.65 -23.37 27.74
CA VAL A 366 -25.50 -23.61 26.85
C VAL A 366 -25.78 -24.79 25.92
N GLU A 367 -26.33 -25.90 26.45
CA GLU A 367 -26.71 -27.08 25.67
C GLU A 367 -27.87 -26.82 24.71
N ALA A 368 -28.85 -26.02 25.13
CA ALA A 368 -29.99 -25.63 24.29
C ALA A 368 -29.55 -24.77 23.08
N MET A 369 -28.44 -24.05 23.19
CA MET A 369 -27.82 -23.30 22.10
C MET A 369 -26.89 -24.17 21.24
N GLY A 370 -26.76 -25.47 21.55
CA GLY A 370 -25.91 -26.40 20.79
C GLY A 370 -24.43 -26.41 21.18
N PHE A 371 -24.06 -25.76 22.28
CA PHE A 371 -22.68 -25.68 22.74
C PHE A 371 -22.35 -26.74 23.82
N LYS A 372 -21.08 -27.03 23.98
CA LYS A 372 -20.60 -27.91 25.04
C LYS A 372 -20.78 -27.24 26.42
N PRO A 373 -21.32 -27.97 27.45
CA PRO A 373 -21.49 -27.43 28.78
C PRO A 373 -20.18 -26.94 29.40
N LEU A 374 -20.30 -26.01 30.33
CA LEU A 374 -19.16 -25.49 31.10
C LEU A 374 -18.76 -26.54 32.16
N THR A 375 -17.46 -26.81 32.28
CA THR A 375 -16.86 -27.62 33.33
C THR A 375 -16.44 -26.77 34.53
N ASP A 376 -15.99 -25.56 34.23
CA ASP A 376 -15.50 -24.60 35.22
C ASP A 376 -16.18 -23.25 35.06
N ALA A 377 -16.02 -22.36 36.05
CA ALA A 377 -16.44 -20.99 35.91
C ALA A 377 -15.53 -20.23 34.94
N VAL A 378 -16.11 -19.69 33.90
CA VAL A 378 -15.41 -18.94 32.86
C VAL A 378 -15.92 -17.50 32.81
N THR A 379 -15.11 -16.54 32.37
CA THR A 379 -15.61 -15.19 32.09
C THR A 379 -16.45 -15.19 30.82
N ALA A 380 -17.32 -14.21 30.65
CA ALA A 380 -18.06 -14.03 29.40
C ALA A 380 -17.13 -13.87 28.21
N LYS A 381 -15.98 -13.22 28.39
CA LYS A 381 -14.88 -13.11 27.43
C LYS A 381 -14.30 -14.48 27.06
N GLU A 382 -14.02 -15.34 28.04
CA GLU A 382 -13.54 -16.71 27.80
C GLU A 382 -14.58 -17.58 27.07
N PHE A 383 -15.87 -17.37 27.36
CA PHE A 383 -16.94 -18.05 26.66
C PHE A 383 -17.04 -17.60 25.19
N LEU A 384 -16.93 -16.30 24.91
CA LEU A 384 -16.90 -15.74 23.54
C LEU A 384 -15.67 -16.20 22.73
N ARG A 385 -14.57 -16.59 23.40
CA ARG A 385 -13.36 -17.08 22.72
C ARG A 385 -13.59 -18.41 21.98
N ARG A 386 -14.65 -19.15 22.29
CA ARG A 386 -14.99 -20.38 21.58
C ARG A 386 -15.37 -20.04 20.13
N PRO A 387 -14.83 -20.74 19.10
CA PRO A 387 -15.05 -20.38 17.70
C PRO A 387 -16.53 -20.33 17.30
N GLU A 388 -17.32 -21.23 17.86
CA GLU A 388 -18.75 -21.38 17.58
C GLU A 388 -19.66 -20.35 18.29
N VAL A 389 -19.17 -19.63 19.30
CA VAL A 389 -19.96 -18.68 20.11
C VAL A 389 -19.87 -17.29 19.51
N SER A 390 -21.01 -16.64 19.29
CA SER A 390 -21.12 -15.25 18.87
C SER A 390 -21.29 -14.30 20.06
N TYR A 391 -21.12 -13.01 19.82
CA TYR A 391 -21.40 -11.98 20.82
C TYR A 391 -22.85 -12.02 21.28
N GLN A 392 -23.80 -12.25 20.36
CA GLN A 392 -25.23 -12.34 20.66
C GLN A 392 -25.53 -13.53 21.58
N ASP A 393 -24.84 -14.65 21.41
CA ASP A 393 -24.95 -15.80 22.32
C ASP A 393 -24.52 -15.43 23.73
N VAL A 394 -23.48 -14.66 23.88
CA VAL A 394 -23.01 -14.19 25.19
C VAL A 394 -24.00 -13.21 25.81
N VAL A 395 -24.54 -12.28 25.04
CA VAL A 395 -25.57 -11.32 25.48
C VAL A 395 -26.83 -12.03 26.02
N ALA A 396 -27.19 -13.19 25.46
CA ALA A 396 -28.31 -14.00 25.98
C ALA A 396 -28.12 -14.49 27.43
N PHE A 397 -26.85 -14.54 27.93
CA PHE A 397 -26.54 -14.89 29.32
C PHE A 397 -26.39 -13.70 30.24
N ILE A 398 -25.74 -12.64 29.75
CA ILE A 398 -25.29 -11.52 30.58
C ILE A 398 -26.09 -10.24 30.38
N GLY A 399 -27.07 -10.24 29.44
CA GLY A 399 -27.80 -9.06 29.02
C GLY A 399 -27.00 -8.18 28.05
N PRO A 400 -27.64 -7.17 27.45
CA PRO A 400 -27.00 -6.25 26.50
C PRO A 400 -25.96 -5.36 27.21
N ALA A 401 -25.09 -4.73 26.41
CA ALA A 401 -24.22 -3.67 26.87
C ALA A 401 -25.05 -2.48 27.42
N ALA A 402 -24.41 -1.61 28.21
CA ALA A 402 -25.05 -0.43 28.78
C ALA A 402 -25.46 0.59 27.70
N GLU A 403 -24.75 0.61 26.61
CA GLU A 403 -25.03 1.42 25.42
C GLU A 403 -25.23 0.48 24.24
N GLU A 404 -26.04 0.89 23.27
CA GLU A 404 -26.19 0.16 22.01
C GLU A 404 -24.86 0.20 21.24
N LEU A 405 -24.37 -0.96 20.86
CA LEU A 405 -23.11 -1.10 20.12
C LEU A 405 -23.41 -1.27 18.63
N ASP A 406 -22.68 -0.53 17.82
CA ASP A 406 -22.66 -0.72 16.36
C ASP A 406 -22.13 -2.10 16.00
N ASP A 407 -22.65 -2.71 14.92
CA ASP A 407 -22.24 -4.04 14.45
C ASP A 407 -20.72 -4.12 14.18
N LYS A 408 -20.09 -3.05 13.71
CA LYS A 408 -18.64 -2.99 13.48
C LYS A 408 -17.84 -3.04 14.79
N ILE A 409 -18.39 -2.49 15.87
CA ILE A 409 -17.77 -2.59 17.21
C ILE A 409 -17.91 -4.02 17.74
N ILE A 410 -19.05 -4.64 17.55
CA ILE A 410 -19.30 -6.05 17.92
C ILE A 410 -18.31 -6.96 17.17
N GLU A 411 -18.18 -6.80 15.86
CA GLU A 411 -17.25 -7.55 15.03
C GLU A 411 -15.78 -7.37 15.49
N LEU A 412 -15.39 -6.13 15.83
CA LEU A 412 -14.08 -5.83 16.37
C LEU A 412 -13.84 -6.56 17.71
N ILE A 413 -14.81 -6.54 18.64
CA ILE A 413 -14.73 -7.22 19.93
C ILE A 413 -14.58 -8.73 19.74
N GLU A 414 -15.41 -9.34 18.89
CA GLU A 414 -15.32 -10.77 18.60
C GLU A 414 -13.97 -11.16 18.04
N THR A 415 -13.46 -10.38 17.09
CA THR A 415 -12.17 -10.62 16.44
C THR A 415 -11.03 -10.51 17.44
N GLU A 416 -11.00 -9.45 18.25
CA GLU A 416 -9.96 -9.27 19.28
C GLU A 416 -9.95 -10.41 20.30
N ILE A 417 -11.12 -10.86 20.76
CA ILE A 417 -11.22 -11.94 21.75
C ILE A 417 -10.84 -13.30 21.15
N LYS A 418 -11.34 -13.64 19.95
CA LYS A 418 -11.07 -14.94 19.32
C LYS A 418 -9.62 -15.10 18.90
N TYR A 419 -8.97 -14.02 18.52
CA TYR A 419 -7.56 -14.02 18.10
C TYR A 419 -6.57 -13.57 19.19
N GLU A 420 -7.02 -13.31 20.43
CA GLU A 420 -6.22 -12.74 21.52
C GLU A 420 -4.86 -13.44 21.72
N GLY A 421 -4.82 -14.77 21.72
CA GLY A 421 -3.58 -15.53 21.91
C GLY A 421 -2.56 -15.35 20.77
N TYR A 422 -3.04 -15.19 19.54
CA TYR A 422 -2.18 -14.92 18.38
C TYR A 422 -1.73 -13.46 18.35
N ILE A 423 -2.61 -12.54 18.69
CA ILE A 423 -2.32 -11.10 18.77
C ILE A 423 -1.25 -10.85 19.85
N SER A 424 -1.38 -11.47 21.03
CA SER A 424 -0.38 -11.35 22.10
C SER A 424 1.01 -11.81 21.66
N LYS A 425 1.12 -12.95 20.98
CA LYS A 425 2.41 -13.43 20.43
C LYS A 425 2.97 -12.48 19.39
N ALA A 426 2.13 -11.91 18.53
CA ALA A 426 2.56 -10.92 17.55
C ALA A 426 3.05 -9.64 18.22
N MET A 427 2.39 -9.18 19.30
CA MET A 427 2.80 -8.01 20.08
C MET A 427 4.15 -8.21 20.78
N ASP A 428 4.46 -9.43 21.25
CA ASP A 428 5.78 -9.77 21.79
C ASP A 428 6.89 -9.63 20.74
N GLN A 429 6.60 -10.03 19.48
CA GLN A 429 7.53 -9.85 18.37
C GLN A 429 7.71 -8.37 18.02
N VAL A 430 6.62 -7.59 18.01
CA VAL A 430 6.67 -6.13 17.82
C VAL A 430 7.54 -5.48 18.89
N ALA A 431 7.39 -5.86 20.16
CA ALA A 431 8.19 -5.31 21.26
C ALA A 431 9.70 -5.60 21.09
N LYS A 432 10.07 -6.77 20.58
CA LYS A 432 11.47 -7.10 20.24
C LYS A 432 11.99 -6.24 19.09
N MET A 433 11.21 -6.10 18.01
CA MET A 433 11.60 -5.27 16.86
C MET A 433 11.72 -3.80 17.24
N LYS A 434 10.81 -3.28 18.07
CA LYS A 434 10.87 -1.89 18.55
C LYS A 434 12.23 -1.57 19.20
N ARG A 435 12.80 -2.48 20.00
CA ARG A 435 14.13 -2.31 20.60
C ARG A 435 15.25 -2.18 19.58
N MET A 436 15.14 -2.86 18.43
CA MET A 436 16.10 -2.73 17.34
C MET A 436 15.93 -1.41 16.57
N GLU A 437 14.68 -0.95 16.39
CA GLU A 437 14.37 0.35 15.77
C GLU A 437 14.81 1.54 16.62
N GLU A 438 14.85 1.40 17.93
CA GLU A 438 15.33 2.44 18.85
C GLU A 438 16.85 2.61 18.81
N LYS A 439 17.60 1.57 18.38
CA LYS A 439 19.05 1.65 18.23
C LYS A 439 19.43 2.39 16.93
N ARG A 440 19.76 3.68 17.04
CA ARG A 440 20.17 4.53 15.93
C ARG A 440 21.59 4.21 15.46
N ILE A 441 21.79 4.33 14.15
CA ILE A 441 23.11 4.27 13.51
C ILE A 441 23.53 5.71 13.22
N PRO A 442 24.75 6.13 13.65
CA PRO A 442 25.24 7.49 13.35
C PRO A 442 25.30 7.76 11.85
N ALA A 443 24.81 8.92 11.41
CA ALA A 443 24.78 9.29 9.99
C ALA A 443 26.18 9.36 9.35
N ASN A 444 27.22 9.59 10.13
CA ASN A 444 28.63 9.68 9.72
C ASN A 444 29.42 8.40 10.02
N ILE A 445 28.75 7.24 10.11
CA ILE A 445 29.43 5.96 10.32
C ILE A 445 30.33 5.65 9.13
N ASP A 446 31.59 5.26 9.40
CA ASP A 446 32.46 4.69 8.37
C ASP A 446 32.25 3.17 8.35
N TRP A 447 31.63 2.68 7.29
CA TRP A 447 31.36 1.26 7.11
C TRP A 447 32.62 0.42 6.82
N ASP A 448 33.73 1.07 6.45
CA ASP A 448 35.02 0.39 6.26
C ASP A 448 35.75 0.13 7.58
N ASP A 449 35.47 0.91 8.61
CA ASP A 449 36.03 0.70 9.95
C ASP A 449 35.46 -0.53 10.68
N ILE A 450 34.43 -1.17 10.16
CA ILE A 450 33.77 -2.29 10.83
C ILE A 450 34.36 -3.60 10.31
N ASP A 451 35.29 -4.17 11.07
CA ASP A 451 35.89 -5.46 10.75
C ASP A 451 34.85 -6.58 10.78
N SER A 452 35.12 -7.64 10.00
CA SER A 452 34.36 -8.90 10.00
C SER A 452 32.91 -8.84 9.46
N ILE A 453 32.41 -7.70 8.99
CA ILE A 453 31.16 -7.63 8.22
C ILE A 453 31.42 -8.20 6.82
N ALA A 454 30.46 -9.02 6.33
CA ALA A 454 30.51 -9.57 4.99
C ALA A 454 30.60 -8.47 3.93
N THR A 455 31.38 -8.71 2.85
CA THR A 455 31.59 -7.70 1.78
C THR A 455 30.27 -7.24 1.17
N GLU A 456 29.34 -8.15 0.93
CA GLU A 456 28.00 -7.83 0.41
C GLU A 456 27.23 -6.92 1.38
N ALA A 457 27.19 -7.27 2.66
CA ALA A 457 26.51 -6.47 3.68
C ALA A 457 27.11 -5.06 3.77
N ARG A 458 28.45 -4.93 3.73
CA ARG A 458 29.15 -3.65 3.72
C ARG A 458 28.76 -2.78 2.52
N GLN A 459 28.74 -3.37 1.33
CA GLN A 459 28.29 -2.66 0.10
C GLN A 459 26.86 -2.19 0.21
N LYS A 460 25.99 -3.04 0.74
CA LYS A 460 24.58 -2.70 0.98
C LYS A 460 24.41 -1.59 2.01
N PHE A 461 25.15 -1.63 3.11
CA PHE A 461 25.11 -0.56 4.11
C PHE A 461 25.60 0.78 3.55
N LYS A 462 26.64 0.79 2.72
CA LYS A 462 27.09 2.01 2.05
C LYS A 462 26.06 2.57 1.08
N LEU A 463 25.38 1.71 0.33
CA LEU A 463 24.37 2.11 -0.64
C LEU A 463 23.11 2.65 0.04
N ILE A 464 22.59 1.91 1.03
CA ILE A 464 21.31 2.19 1.66
C ILE A 464 21.44 3.19 2.81
N ASN A 465 22.58 3.17 3.51
CA ASN A 465 22.86 3.99 4.68
C ASN A 465 21.71 3.97 5.71
N PRO A 466 21.43 2.80 6.32
CA PRO A 466 20.30 2.64 7.23
C PRO A 466 20.44 3.51 8.48
N GLU A 467 19.33 4.04 8.98
CA GLU A 467 19.30 4.93 10.15
C GLU A 467 19.16 4.18 11.47
N THR A 468 18.71 2.91 11.44
CA THR A 468 18.51 2.07 12.63
C THR A 468 19.01 0.65 12.41
N ILE A 469 19.30 -0.06 13.52
CA ILE A 469 19.62 -1.50 13.48
C ILE A 469 18.46 -2.32 12.90
N GLY A 470 17.21 -1.93 13.18
CA GLY A 470 16.04 -2.56 12.59
C GLY A 470 16.02 -2.45 11.08
N GLN A 471 16.25 -1.26 10.52
CA GLN A 471 16.40 -1.07 9.07
C GLN A 471 17.55 -1.90 8.50
N ALA A 472 18.73 -1.85 9.13
CA ALA A 472 19.90 -2.62 8.69
C ALA A 472 19.60 -4.12 8.60
N SER A 473 18.86 -4.68 9.55
CA SER A 473 18.52 -6.11 9.60
C SER A 473 17.55 -6.57 8.49
N ARG A 474 16.83 -5.64 7.86
CA ARG A 474 15.87 -5.93 6.78
C ARG A 474 16.44 -5.76 5.38
N ILE A 475 17.66 -5.26 5.27
CA ILE A 475 18.34 -5.12 3.98
C ILE A 475 18.61 -6.50 3.38
N SER A 476 18.20 -6.69 2.14
CA SER A 476 18.46 -7.95 1.41
C SER A 476 19.96 -8.19 1.25
N GLY A 477 20.42 -9.38 1.63
CA GLY A 477 21.85 -9.75 1.60
C GLY A 477 22.61 -9.47 2.92
N VAL A 478 21.94 -8.93 3.94
CA VAL A 478 22.49 -8.77 5.29
C VAL A 478 22.00 -9.94 6.16
N ASN A 479 22.91 -10.59 6.86
CA ASN A 479 22.60 -11.73 7.72
C ASN A 479 22.64 -11.36 9.22
N PRO A 480 22.09 -12.20 10.11
CA PRO A 480 22.08 -11.90 11.55
C PRO A 480 23.47 -11.76 12.18
N ALA A 481 24.52 -12.37 11.62
CA ALA A 481 25.89 -12.22 12.13
C ALA A 481 26.42 -10.82 11.83
N ASP A 482 26.14 -10.26 10.64
CA ASP A 482 26.52 -8.89 10.28
C ASP A 482 25.87 -7.88 11.23
N ILE A 483 24.59 -8.09 11.59
CA ILE A 483 23.86 -7.25 12.56
C ILE A 483 24.48 -7.34 13.94
N SER A 484 24.86 -8.55 14.39
CA SER A 484 25.52 -8.73 15.68
C SER A 484 26.87 -7.99 15.74
N ILE A 485 27.67 -8.06 14.69
CA ILE A 485 28.95 -7.33 14.56
C ILE A 485 28.70 -5.83 14.61
N LEU A 486 27.73 -5.32 13.84
CA LEU A 486 27.36 -3.91 13.83
C LEU A 486 26.93 -3.43 15.23
N MET A 487 26.13 -4.22 15.96
CA MET A 487 25.71 -3.88 17.31
C MET A 487 26.89 -3.78 18.28
N VAL A 488 27.84 -4.73 18.23
CA VAL A 488 29.06 -4.71 19.06
C VAL A 488 29.92 -3.50 18.76
N TYR A 489 30.10 -3.17 17.48
CA TYR A 489 30.84 -1.99 17.06
C TYR A 489 30.25 -0.69 17.59
N LEU A 490 28.93 -0.52 17.48
CA LEU A 490 28.22 0.67 17.99
C LEU A 490 28.29 0.79 19.53
N GLU A 491 28.21 -0.32 20.26
CA GLU A 491 28.34 -0.36 21.71
C GLU A 491 29.80 -0.02 22.15
N GLY A 492 30.80 -0.49 21.40
CA GLY A 492 32.20 -0.16 21.63
C GLY A 492 32.52 1.32 21.43
N LYS A 493 32.01 1.94 20.35
CA LYS A 493 32.14 3.40 20.11
C LYS A 493 31.45 4.22 21.19
N ASN A 494 30.27 3.85 21.63
CA ASN A 494 29.55 4.55 22.70
C ASN A 494 30.32 4.54 24.01
N ARG A 495 30.95 3.40 24.39
CA ARG A 495 31.79 3.30 25.60
C ARG A 495 33.05 4.17 25.52
N SER A 496 33.69 4.28 24.36
CA SER A 496 34.85 5.12 24.17
C SER A 496 34.50 6.62 24.19
N ILE A 497 33.35 7.01 23.70
CA ILE A 497 32.84 8.40 23.78
C ILE A 497 32.51 8.77 25.21
N SER A 498 31.85 7.90 25.98
CA SER A 498 31.53 8.12 27.41
C SER A 498 32.79 8.27 28.24
N LYS A 499 33.80 7.39 28.07
CA LYS A 499 35.10 7.51 28.77
C LYS A 499 35.86 8.79 28.42
N ASN A 500 35.78 9.24 27.15
CA ASN A 500 36.43 10.49 26.75
C ASN A 500 35.72 11.75 27.27
N LEU A 501 34.43 11.68 27.58
CA LEU A 501 33.65 12.75 28.19
C LEU A 501 33.94 12.81 29.71
N GLU A 502 34.04 11.66 30.40
CA GLU A 502 34.41 11.57 31.81
C GLU A 502 35.85 12.09 32.04
N ASN A 503 36.80 11.72 31.19
CA ASN A 503 38.21 12.20 31.26
C ASN A 503 38.40 13.69 30.86
N LYS A 504 37.37 14.38 30.33
CA LYS A 504 37.40 15.82 30.06
C LYS A 504 36.67 16.66 31.13
N ALA A 505 35.99 15.99 32.06
CA ALA A 505 35.28 16.61 33.17
C ALA A 505 36.06 16.60 34.47
N ASP A 506 37.17 15.83 34.53
CA ASP A 506 38.23 15.90 35.55
C ASP A 506 39.36 16.84 35.04
#